data_e3bfe2b697fe4cd6a60f2f18e3da3894
#
_entry.id   e3bfe2b697fe4cd6a60f2f18e3da3894
#
_cell.length_a   1.000
_cell.length_b   1.000
_cell.length_c   1.000
_cell.angle_alpha   90.00
_cell.angle_beta   90.00
_cell.angle_gamma   90.00
#
_symmetry.space_group_name_H-M   'P 1'
#
loop_
_entity.id
_entity.type
_entity.pdbx_description
1 polymer ?
#
loop_
_entity_poly.entity_id
_entity_poly.type
_entity_poly.pdbx_seq_one_letter_code
_entity_poly.pdbx_strand_id
1 'polypeptide(L)'
;MQRQQAPFRADIVGSFLRPDSIKQARQQLAEGIIDAAQLREIENNAIRHLVLQQCDCGLHVVTDGEFRRAWWHFDFFDGLQGVERYDAEQGIQFNGVQTKAHGVRVTGKLAFGDHPMLEDFRYLKSISGDAQPKMTIPSPSVLHFRGGRKDIDATVYPDLSDYFDDLATTWRDAIRAFYDAGCRYLQLDDTVWSYLCSDAQRQQVRERGEDPDALARIYARVLNQALEGKPADLTVGLHVCRGNFRSTWISEGGYEPVAEVLFGSVNVDAFFLEYDNDRSGDFAPLRFIRPGHQQVVLGLITTKNGELENPQGVKARLAEAAQYVPLEQICLSPQCGFASTEEGNALSEDQQWQKVRLVTSIAADVW
;
A
#
# COMPACT_ATOMS: atom_id res chain seq x y z
N MET A 1 -0.01 -20.09 17.40
CA MET A 1 -1.00 -19.35 18.22
C MET A 1 -1.64 -18.28 17.35
N GLN A 2 -2.95 -18.33 17.17
CA GLN A 2 -3.67 -17.34 16.33
C GLN A 2 -3.52 -15.93 16.93
N ARG A 3 -3.18 -14.95 16.09
CA ARG A 3 -3.08 -13.55 16.47
C ARG A 3 -4.47 -12.90 16.31
N GLN A 4 -4.99 -12.31 17.39
CA GLN A 4 -6.34 -11.70 17.41
C GLN A 4 -6.33 -10.19 17.15
N GLN A 5 -5.17 -9.61 16.85
CA GLN A 5 -4.98 -8.19 16.57
C GLN A 5 -4.22 -8.02 15.27
N ALA A 6 -4.49 -6.93 14.57
CA ALA A 6 -3.79 -6.57 13.35
C ALA A 6 -2.27 -6.34 13.60
N PRO A 7 -1.39 -6.70 12.64
CA PRO A 7 -1.69 -7.53 11.48
C PRO A 7 -1.98 -8.98 11.88
N PHE A 8 -2.79 -9.67 11.11
CA PHE A 8 -3.16 -11.07 11.37
C PHE A 8 -2.13 -12.03 10.78
N ARG A 9 -2.13 -13.31 11.23
CA ARG A 9 -1.21 -14.33 10.70
C ARG A 9 -1.38 -14.55 9.20
N ALA A 10 -2.63 -14.54 8.73
CA ALA A 10 -3.00 -14.39 7.32
C ALA A 10 -3.51 -12.97 7.11
N ASP A 11 -2.83 -12.18 6.33
CA ASP A 11 -3.19 -10.79 6.02
C ASP A 11 -3.21 -10.57 4.51
N ILE A 12 -3.65 -9.40 4.08
CA ILE A 12 -3.74 -8.98 2.67
C ILE A 12 -3.21 -7.55 2.53
N VAL A 13 -2.72 -7.21 1.34
CA VAL A 13 -2.28 -5.84 1.04
C VAL A 13 -3.49 -4.92 0.88
N GLY A 14 -4.51 -5.30 0.08
CA GLY A 14 -5.77 -4.56 0.12
C GLY A 14 -6.57 -4.52 -1.17
N SER A 15 -5.94 -4.35 -2.32
CA SER A 15 -6.67 -4.26 -3.60
C SER A 15 -7.01 -5.64 -4.17
N PHE A 16 -8.18 -5.72 -4.81
CA PHE A 16 -8.70 -6.91 -5.48
C PHE A 16 -9.09 -6.58 -6.93
N LEU A 17 -9.19 -7.61 -7.78
CA LEU A 17 -9.63 -7.48 -9.16
C LEU A 17 -11.04 -6.89 -9.20
N ARG A 18 -11.23 -5.80 -9.97
CA ARG A 18 -12.54 -5.16 -10.14
C ARG A 18 -13.47 -6.10 -10.92
N PRO A 19 -14.66 -6.39 -10.41
CA PRO A 19 -15.64 -7.18 -11.16
C PRO A 19 -16.14 -6.40 -12.39
N ASP A 20 -16.62 -7.13 -13.38
CA ASP A 20 -17.11 -6.54 -14.63
C ASP A 20 -18.26 -5.57 -14.42
N SER A 21 -19.08 -5.77 -13.38
CA SER A 21 -20.16 -4.85 -13.00
C SER A 21 -19.67 -3.43 -12.73
N ILE A 22 -18.51 -3.27 -12.05
CA ILE A 22 -17.90 -1.96 -11.78
C ILE A 22 -17.33 -1.37 -13.08
N LYS A 23 -16.63 -2.18 -13.89
CA LYS A 23 -16.04 -1.72 -15.17
C LYS A 23 -17.13 -1.20 -16.12
N GLN A 24 -18.22 -1.94 -16.24
CA GLN A 24 -19.38 -1.55 -17.06
C GLN A 24 -20.06 -0.29 -16.51
N ALA A 25 -20.26 -0.22 -15.19
CA ALA A 25 -20.87 0.95 -14.56
C ALA A 25 -20.03 2.23 -14.74
N ARG A 26 -18.71 2.14 -14.66
CA ARG A 26 -17.81 3.28 -14.95
C ARG A 26 -17.90 3.74 -16.40
N GLN A 27 -17.99 2.79 -17.34
CA GLN A 27 -18.23 3.13 -18.74
C GLN A 27 -19.59 3.82 -18.92
N GLN A 28 -20.65 3.29 -18.32
CA GLN A 28 -22.00 3.88 -18.38
C GLN A 28 -22.03 5.30 -17.76
N LEU A 29 -21.30 5.52 -16.67
CA LEU A 29 -21.15 6.87 -16.10
C LEU A 29 -20.45 7.82 -17.11
N ALA A 30 -19.37 7.38 -17.73
CA ALA A 30 -18.64 8.19 -18.71
C ALA A 30 -19.49 8.52 -19.95
N GLU A 31 -20.42 7.64 -20.33
CA GLU A 31 -21.39 7.80 -21.42
C GLU A 31 -22.65 8.59 -20.99
N GLY A 32 -22.78 8.94 -19.70
CA GLY A 32 -23.95 9.65 -19.15
C GLY A 32 -25.22 8.79 -19.05
N ILE A 33 -25.10 7.46 -19.09
CA ILE A 33 -26.23 6.51 -18.98
C ILE A 33 -26.69 6.37 -17.53
N ILE A 34 -25.73 6.39 -16.59
CA ILE A 34 -26.01 6.39 -15.13
C ILE A 34 -25.37 7.63 -14.51
N ASP A 35 -25.84 7.99 -13.31
CA ASP A 35 -25.25 9.05 -12.50
C ASP A 35 -24.29 8.50 -11.42
N ALA A 36 -23.63 9.40 -10.70
CA ALA A 36 -22.65 9.06 -9.65
C ALA A 36 -23.30 8.29 -8.49
N ALA A 37 -24.56 8.55 -8.17
CA ALA A 37 -25.27 7.85 -7.10
C ALA A 37 -25.54 6.40 -7.49
N GLN A 38 -25.91 6.16 -8.73
CA GLN A 38 -26.12 4.81 -9.28
C GLN A 38 -24.79 4.03 -9.33
N LEU A 39 -23.70 4.66 -9.76
CA LEU A 39 -22.37 4.04 -9.68
C LEU A 39 -22.02 3.64 -8.24
N ARG A 40 -22.23 4.58 -7.28
CA ARG A 40 -21.96 4.35 -5.85
C ARG A 40 -22.72 3.13 -5.31
N GLU A 41 -23.97 2.93 -5.73
CA GLU A 41 -24.76 1.77 -5.32
C GLU A 41 -24.23 0.47 -5.89
N ILE A 42 -23.82 0.46 -7.17
CA ILE A 42 -23.19 -0.71 -7.80
C ILE A 42 -21.88 -1.07 -7.08
N GLU A 43 -21.06 -0.08 -6.78
CA GLU A 43 -19.82 -0.26 -6.00
C GLU A 43 -20.12 -0.79 -4.59
N ASN A 44 -21.11 -0.24 -3.90
CA ASN A 44 -21.55 -0.71 -2.59
C ASN A 44 -21.91 -2.20 -2.61
N ASN A 45 -22.67 -2.63 -3.60
CA ASN A 45 -23.06 -4.03 -3.75
C ASN A 45 -21.86 -4.94 -4.04
N ALA A 46 -20.93 -4.51 -4.89
CA ALA A 46 -19.73 -5.26 -5.21
C ALA A 46 -18.80 -5.36 -3.97
N ILE A 47 -18.63 -4.29 -3.21
CA ILE A 47 -17.81 -4.28 -1.99
C ILE A 47 -18.43 -5.18 -0.90
N ARG A 48 -19.76 -5.18 -0.75
CA ARG A 48 -20.43 -6.10 0.20
C ARG A 48 -20.16 -7.56 -0.16
N HIS A 49 -20.23 -7.90 -1.44
CA HIS A 49 -19.93 -9.26 -1.92
C HIS A 49 -18.44 -9.60 -1.69
N LEU A 50 -17.54 -8.66 -1.97
CA LEU A 50 -16.11 -8.80 -1.72
C LEU A 50 -15.78 -9.08 -0.25
N VAL A 51 -16.43 -8.37 0.67
CA VAL A 51 -16.23 -8.56 2.13
C VAL A 51 -16.65 -9.98 2.53
N LEU A 52 -17.78 -10.48 2.03
CA LEU A 52 -18.21 -11.86 2.29
C LEU A 52 -17.18 -12.88 1.76
N GLN A 53 -16.69 -12.69 0.54
CA GLN A 53 -15.70 -13.60 -0.06
C GLN A 53 -14.38 -13.60 0.74
N GLN A 54 -13.93 -12.46 1.25
CA GLN A 54 -12.75 -12.37 2.12
C GLN A 54 -12.96 -13.18 3.41
N CYS A 55 -14.10 -13.02 4.07
CA CYS A 55 -14.47 -13.79 5.26
C CYS A 55 -14.57 -15.30 4.97
N ASP A 56 -15.18 -15.69 3.85
CA ASP A 56 -15.31 -17.09 3.42
C ASP A 56 -13.96 -17.75 3.12
N CYS A 57 -12.94 -16.96 2.79
CA CYS A 57 -11.56 -17.43 2.67
C CYS A 57 -10.85 -17.60 4.02
N GLY A 58 -11.49 -17.25 5.14
CA GLY A 58 -10.91 -17.35 6.49
C GLY A 58 -10.06 -16.15 6.91
N LEU A 59 -10.17 -15.01 6.23
CA LEU A 59 -9.51 -13.78 6.64
C LEU A 59 -10.23 -13.15 7.84
N HIS A 60 -9.46 -12.63 8.79
CA HIS A 60 -9.93 -11.80 9.91
C HIS A 60 -9.86 -10.30 9.62
N VAL A 61 -9.29 -9.92 8.49
CA VAL A 61 -9.18 -8.57 7.96
C VAL A 61 -9.95 -8.47 6.64
N VAL A 62 -10.62 -7.35 6.42
CA VAL A 62 -11.32 -7.07 5.16
C VAL A 62 -11.00 -5.66 4.67
N THR A 63 -10.96 -5.50 3.35
CA THR A 63 -10.83 -4.21 2.67
C THR A 63 -11.99 -4.01 1.70
N ASP A 64 -12.16 -2.79 1.20
CA ASP A 64 -13.07 -2.47 0.10
C ASP A 64 -12.53 -2.89 -1.29
N GLY A 65 -11.34 -3.53 -1.33
CA GLY A 65 -10.66 -3.94 -2.56
C GLY A 65 -10.15 -2.80 -3.42
N GLU A 66 -10.24 -1.57 -2.92
CA GLU A 66 -9.98 -0.34 -3.69
C GLU A 66 -10.93 -0.20 -4.90
N PHE A 67 -12.12 -0.78 -4.81
CA PHE A 67 -13.07 -0.86 -5.92
C PHE A 67 -13.54 0.49 -6.43
N ARG A 68 -13.45 1.54 -5.60
CA ARG A 68 -13.83 2.92 -5.97
C ARG A 68 -12.71 3.69 -6.66
N ARG A 69 -11.45 3.18 -6.59
CA ARG A 69 -10.26 3.86 -7.09
C ARG A 69 -9.96 3.42 -8.53
N ALA A 70 -9.54 4.38 -9.36
CA ALA A 70 -8.87 4.09 -10.62
C ALA A 70 -7.39 3.74 -10.39
N TRP A 71 -6.75 4.47 -9.46
CA TRP A 71 -5.35 4.29 -9.07
C TRP A 71 -5.18 4.38 -7.55
N TRP A 72 -4.32 3.54 -6.99
CA TRP A 72 -4.09 3.43 -5.56
C TRP A 72 -3.66 4.75 -4.87
N HIS A 73 -2.98 5.66 -5.57
CA HIS A 73 -2.46 6.91 -4.99
C HIS A 73 -3.11 8.19 -5.55
N PHE A 74 -3.39 8.28 -6.85
CA PHE A 74 -3.94 9.50 -7.44
C PHE A 74 -5.30 9.86 -6.84
N ASP A 75 -6.16 8.86 -6.65
CA ASP A 75 -7.48 9.08 -6.08
C ASP A 75 -7.42 9.63 -4.63
N PHE A 76 -6.38 9.30 -3.87
CA PHE A 76 -6.15 9.91 -2.57
C PHE A 76 -5.60 11.34 -2.71
N PHE A 77 -4.66 11.57 -3.59
CA PHE A 77 -4.05 12.89 -3.76
C PHE A 77 -5.04 13.93 -4.28
N ASP A 78 -6.02 13.54 -5.10
CA ASP A 78 -7.09 14.43 -5.58
C ASP A 78 -7.96 14.99 -4.45
N GLY A 79 -8.04 14.31 -3.31
CA GLY A 79 -8.76 14.77 -2.12
C GLY A 79 -7.95 15.67 -1.19
N LEU A 80 -6.65 15.88 -1.45
CA LEU A 80 -5.80 16.74 -0.62
C LEU A 80 -5.89 18.21 -1.07
N GLN A 81 -5.84 19.12 -0.11
CA GLN A 81 -5.67 20.54 -0.41
C GLN A 81 -4.24 20.82 -0.89
N GLY A 82 -4.08 21.71 -1.83
CA GLY A 82 -2.79 22.13 -2.35
C GLY A 82 -2.15 21.18 -3.35
N VAL A 83 -2.84 20.13 -3.78
CA VAL A 83 -2.39 19.16 -4.78
C VAL A 83 -3.25 19.25 -6.04
N GLU A 84 -2.64 19.20 -7.20
CA GLU A 84 -3.31 19.17 -8.49
C GLU A 84 -2.81 18.00 -9.35
N ARG A 85 -3.72 17.30 -10.01
CA ARG A 85 -3.39 16.35 -11.08
C ARG A 85 -3.13 17.08 -12.38
N TYR A 86 -2.17 16.62 -13.16
CA TYR A 86 -1.89 17.15 -14.48
C TYR A 86 -1.57 16.02 -15.47
N ASP A 87 -1.72 16.31 -16.76
CA ASP A 87 -1.29 15.39 -17.81
C ASP A 87 0.22 15.57 -18.04
N ALA A 88 0.97 14.51 -17.73
CA ALA A 88 2.40 14.48 -17.91
C ALA A 88 2.77 14.15 -19.36
N GLU A 89 3.98 14.52 -19.79
CA GLU A 89 4.46 14.16 -21.13
C GLU A 89 4.65 12.65 -21.31
N GLN A 90 4.97 11.94 -20.24
CA GLN A 90 5.18 10.49 -20.23
C GLN A 90 4.54 9.86 -18.99
N GLY A 91 3.94 8.69 -19.18
CA GLY A 91 3.43 7.86 -18.10
C GLY A 91 4.56 7.18 -17.31
N ILE A 92 4.18 6.52 -16.23
CA ILE A 92 5.12 5.76 -15.41
C ILE A 92 5.60 4.55 -16.20
N GLN A 93 6.92 4.36 -16.28
CA GLN A 93 7.52 3.23 -16.96
C GLN A 93 7.65 2.04 -16.00
N PHE A 94 6.95 0.96 -16.31
CA PHE A 94 7.12 -0.37 -15.72
C PHE A 94 7.96 -1.25 -16.64
N ASN A 95 8.34 -2.43 -16.19
CA ASN A 95 9.08 -3.38 -17.01
C ASN A 95 8.20 -3.83 -18.20
N GLY A 96 8.56 -3.34 -19.39
CA GLY A 96 7.88 -3.67 -20.64
C GLY A 96 6.56 -2.95 -20.92
N VAL A 97 6.06 -2.08 -20.03
CA VAL A 97 4.80 -1.37 -20.22
C VAL A 97 4.83 0.04 -19.64
N GLN A 98 4.15 0.97 -20.29
CA GLN A 98 4.00 2.35 -19.81
C GLN A 98 2.52 2.64 -19.50
N THR A 99 2.29 3.41 -18.43
CA THR A 99 0.94 3.80 -18.02
C THR A 99 0.45 5.04 -18.79
N LYS A 100 -0.81 5.43 -18.58
CA LYS A 100 -1.30 6.74 -18.96
C LYS A 100 -0.42 7.84 -18.33
N ALA A 101 -0.23 8.93 -19.04
CA ALA A 101 0.66 10.01 -18.64
C ALA A 101 -0.04 10.97 -17.66
N HIS A 102 -0.08 10.62 -16.38
CA HIS A 102 -0.59 11.50 -15.33
C HIS A 102 0.49 11.75 -14.27
N GLY A 103 0.49 12.96 -13.73
CA GLY A 103 1.33 13.39 -12.62
C GLY A 103 0.52 14.16 -11.58
N VAL A 104 1.15 14.43 -10.45
CA VAL A 104 0.63 15.33 -9.41
C VAL A 104 1.67 16.39 -9.10
N ARG A 105 1.23 17.60 -8.80
CA ARG A 105 2.09 18.70 -8.37
C ARG A 105 1.46 19.42 -7.18
N VAL A 106 2.29 20.02 -6.38
CA VAL A 106 1.90 20.80 -5.21
C VAL A 106 1.88 22.29 -5.60
N THR A 107 0.69 22.86 -5.66
CA THR A 107 0.43 24.26 -6.11
C THR A 107 -0.08 25.15 -4.98
N GLY A 108 -0.33 24.60 -3.80
CA GLY A 108 -0.80 25.30 -2.61
C GLY A 108 -0.26 24.67 -1.33
N LYS A 109 -0.58 25.29 -0.19
CA LYS A 109 -0.26 24.70 1.11
C LYS A 109 -0.98 23.37 1.29
N LEU A 110 -0.23 22.33 1.68
CA LEU A 110 -0.79 21.00 1.91
C LEU A 110 -1.68 21.00 3.15
N ALA A 111 -2.83 20.37 3.06
CA ALA A 111 -3.67 20.03 4.20
C ALA A 111 -4.57 18.84 3.89
N PHE A 112 -4.94 18.08 4.93
CA PHE A 112 -5.98 17.08 4.88
C PHE A 112 -7.30 17.71 5.35
N GLY A 113 -8.32 17.62 4.51
CA GLY A 113 -9.64 18.19 4.78
C GLY A 113 -10.73 17.14 4.82
N ASP A 114 -11.90 17.52 4.30
CA ASP A 114 -13.03 16.60 4.13
C ASP A 114 -12.75 15.67 2.93
N HIS A 115 -12.18 14.51 3.22
CA HIS A 115 -11.70 13.60 2.20
C HIS A 115 -12.75 12.50 1.91
N PRO A 116 -13.12 12.24 0.63
CA PRO A 116 -14.18 11.30 0.28
C PRO A 116 -13.91 9.86 0.77
N MET A 117 -12.65 9.43 0.89
CA MET A 117 -12.32 8.10 1.40
C MET A 117 -12.68 7.88 2.88
N LEU A 118 -13.00 8.92 3.64
CA LEU A 118 -13.56 8.77 4.99
C LEU A 118 -14.95 8.12 4.95
N GLU A 119 -15.80 8.51 4.00
CA GLU A 119 -17.09 7.88 3.77
C GLU A 119 -16.97 6.46 3.23
N ASP A 120 -15.95 6.22 2.36
CA ASP A 120 -15.65 4.88 1.87
C ASP A 120 -15.30 3.93 3.02
N PHE A 121 -14.47 4.41 3.96
CA PHE A 121 -14.12 3.64 5.15
C PHE A 121 -15.34 3.41 6.07
N ARG A 122 -16.17 4.44 6.33
CA ARG A 122 -17.39 4.28 7.14
C ARG A 122 -18.33 3.23 6.56
N TYR A 123 -18.47 3.21 5.23
CA TYR A 123 -19.24 2.18 4.55
C TYR A 123 -18.64 0.80 4.76
N LEU A 124 -17.32 0.60 4.50
CA LEU A 124 -16.65 -0.67 4.75
C LEU A 124 -16.87 -1.15 6.19
N LYS A 125 -16.65 -0.26 7.17
CA LYS A 125 -16.87 -0.57 8.57
C LYS A 125 -18.30 -1.03 8.88
N SER A 126 -19.29 -0.42 8.23
CA SER A 126 -20.70 -0.76 8.45
C SER A 126 -21.10 -2.16 7.97
N ILE A 127 -20.30 -2.78 7.09
CA ILE A 127 -20.57 -4.08 6.47
C ILE A 127 -19.54 -5.16 6.83
N SER A 128 -18.50 -4.84 7.62
CA SER A 128 -17.40 -5.76 7.94
C SER A 128 -17.76 -6.85 8.97
N GLY A 129 -18.91 -6.72 9.67
CA GLY A 129 -19.30 -7.68 10.71
C GLY A 129 -18.23 -7.80 11.80
N ASP A 130 -17.81 -9.03 12.09
CA ASP A 130 -16.78 -9.33 13.10
C ASP A 130 -15.34 -9.21 12.52
N ALA A 131 -15.18 -9.05 11.21
CA ALA A 131 -13.87 -8.88 10.61
C ALA A 131 -13.34 -7.44 10.85
N GLN A 132 -12.01 -7.32 10.97
CA GLN A 132 -11.35 -6.03 11.13
C GLN A 132 -11.31 -5.27 9.79
N PRO A 133 -12.01 -4.12 9.64
CA PRO A 133 -11.89 -3.29 8.44
C PRO A 133 -10.51 -2.62 8.42
N LYS A 134 -9.84 -2.73 7.27
CA LYS A 134 -8.54 -2.14 6.97
C LYS A 134 -8.68 -1.10 5.86
N MET A 135 -8.09 0.08 6.07
CA MET A 135 -7.98 1.11 5.06
C MET A 135 -6.55 1.22 4.53
N THR A 136 -6.41 1.47 3.25
CA THR A 136 -5.13 1.72 2.58
C THR A 136 -5.09 3.13 2.01
N ILE A 137 -4.01 3.86 2.26
CA ILE A 137 -3.74 5.18 1.69
C ILE A 137 -2.26 5.25 1.26
N PRO A 138 -1.87 6.07 0.29
CA PRO A 138 -0.46 6.21 -0.05
C PRO A 138 0.35 6.79 1.11
N SER A 139 1.62 6.40 1.18
CA SER A 139 2.61 6.98 2.09
C SER A 139 2.98 8.41 1.66
N PRO A 140 3.39 9.29 2.58
CA PRO A 140 3.73 10.68 2.24
C PRO A 140 4.89 10.81 1.25
N SER A 141 5.88 9.92 1.29
CA SER A 141 7.02 9.90 0.36
C SER A 141 6.61 9.86 -1.12
N VAL A 142 5.46 9.25 -1.43
CA VAL A 142 4.95 9.07 -2.79
C VAL A 142 4.59 10.42 -3.44
N LEU A 143 4.13 11.40 -2.65
CA LEU A 143 3.81 12.74 -3.17
C LEU A 143 5.05 13.56 -3.55
N HIS A 144 6.24 13.20 -3.04
CA HIS A 144 7.50 13.90 -3.34
C HIS A 144 8.35 13.20 -4.40
N PHE A 145 8.56 11.89 -4.26
CA PHE A 145 9.69 11.18 -4.87
C PHE A 145 9.77 11.33 -6.39
N ARG A 146 8.67 11.19 -7.11
CA ARG A 146 8.69 11.17 -8.60
C ARG A 146 9.00 12.52 -9.20
N GLY A 147 8.33 13.55 -8.71
CA GLY A 147 8.48 14.91 -9.20
C GLY A 147 9.68 15.62 -8.59
N GLY A 148 9.98 15.30 -7.32
CA GLY A 148 10.97 16.02 -6.55
C GLY A 148 10.65 17.53 -6.50
N ARG A 149 11.68 18.35 -6.40
CA ARG A 149 11.54 19.81 -6.29
C ARG A 149 10.73 20.46 -7.42
N LYS A 150 10.80 19.94 -8.65
CA LYS A 150 10.16 20.57 -9.83
C LYS A 150 8.63 20.57 -9.77
N ASP A 151 8.02 19.60 -9.07
CA ASP A 151 6.57 19.47 -8.93
C ASP A 151 6.04 20.10 -7.64
N ILE A 152 6.86 20.90 -6.96
CA ILE A 152 6.49 21.68 -5.78
C ILE A 152 6.69 23.15 -6.09
N ASP A 153 5.61 23.96 -6.04
CA ASP A 153 5.65 25.38 -6.32
C ASP A 153 6.58 26.12 -5.34
N ALA A 154 7.64 26.74 -5.89
CA ALA A 154 8.64 27.44 -5.11
C ALA A 154 8.13 28.75 -4.48
N THR A 155 6.99 29.27 -4.93
CA THR A 155 6.35 30.44 -4.32
C THR A 155 5.55 30.06 -3.09
N VAL A 156 5.05 28.83 -3.03
CA VAL A 156 4.32 28.24 -1.89
C VAL A 156 5.30 27.68 -0.85
N TYR A 157 6.31 26.98 -1.32
CA TYR A 157 7.35 26.33 -0.53
C TYR A 157 8.75 26.74 -1.02
N PRO A 158 9.24 27.93 -0.66
CA PRO A 158 10.61 28.35 -0.99
C PRO A 158 11.65 27.40 -0.40
N ASP A 159 11.41 26.91 0.82
CA ASP A 159 12.21 25.90 1.51
C ASP A 159 11.48 24.55 1.53
N LEU A 160 12.19 23.48 1.14
CA LEU A 160 11.66 22.12 1.18
C LEU A 160 11.48 21.60 2.62
N SER A 161 12.14 22.18 3.63
CA SER A 161 11.89 21.77 5.02
C SER A 161 10.45 22.06 5.42
N ASP A 162 9.93 23.25 5.06
CA ASP A 162 8.54 23.63 5.32
C ASP A 162 7.55 22.70 4.59
N TYR A 163 7.90 22.30 3.37
CA TYR A 163 7.11 21.33 2.63
C TYR A 163 7.04 19.96 3.35
N PHE A 164 8.19 19.44 3.81
CA PHE A 164 8.21 18.15 4.50
C PHE A 164 7.50 18.20 5.86
N ASP A 165 7.53 19.32 6.56
CA ASP A 165 6.81 19.51 7.82
C ASP A 165 5.29 19.59 7.60
N ASP A 166 4.82 20.30 6.56
CA ASP A 166 3.41 20.32 6.16
C ASP A 166 2.96 18.94 5.64
N LEU A 167 3.82 18.23 4.91
CA LEU A 167 3.57 16.87 4.44
C LEU A 167 3.34 15.91 5.63
N ALA A 168 4.20 15.95 6.63
CA ALA A 168 4.05 15.15 7.85
C ALA A 168 2.76 15.49 8.61
N THR A 169 2.44 16.77 8.73
CA THR A 169 1.22 17.26 9.39
C THR A 169 -0.02 16.79 8.63
N THR A 170 -0.03 16.89 7.30
CA THR A 170 -1.14 16.44 6.45
C THR A 170 -1.45 14.94 6.67
N TRP A 171 -0.41 14.09 6.76
CA TRP A 171 -0.61 12.66 7.04
C TRP A 171 -0.98 12.37 8.49
N ARG A 172 -0.49 13.16 9.45
CA ARG A 172 -0.95 13.08 10.85
C ARG A 172 -2.45 13.36 10.94
N ASP A 173 -2.92 14.40 10.26
CA ASP A 173 -4.33 14.76 10.22
C ASP A 173 -5.17 13.68 9.51
N ALA A 174 -4.67 13.10 8.42
CA ALA A 174 -5.30 11.97 7.73
C ALA A 174 -5.43 10.75 8.67
N ILE A 175 -4.36 10.34 9.33
CA ILE A 175 -4.35 9.23 10.29
C ILE A 175 -5.38 9.48 11.39
N ARG A 176 -5.45 10.70 11.92
CA ARG A 176 -6.42 11.08 12.94
C ARG A 176 -7.85 11.04 12.42
N ALA A 177 -8.11 11.56 11.23
CA ALA A 177 -9.44 11.56 10.62
C ALA A 177 -9.96 10.14 10.34
N PHE A 178 -9.11 9.23 9.84
CA PHE A 178 -9.49 7.82 9.70
C PHE A 178 -9.75 7.15 11.04
N TYR A 179 -8.93 7.43 12.07
CA TYR A 179 -9.18 6.95 13.42
C TYR A 179 -10.53 7.43 13.97
N ASP A 180 -10.85 8.71 13.80
CA ASP A 180 -12.12 9.31 14.24
C ASP A 180 -13.32 8.77 13.44
N ALA A 181 -13.11 8.36 12.16
CA ALA A 181 -14.09 7.59 11.39
C ALA A 181 -14.26 6.14 11.88
N GLY A 182 -13.45 5.71 12.85
CA GLY A 182 -13.50 4.40 13.50
C GLY A 182 -12.48 3.38 12.96
N CYS A 183 -11.51 3.82 12.16
CA CYS A 183 -10.42 2.97 11.69
C CYS A 183 -9.52 2.55 12.86
N ARG A 184 -9.18 1.25 12.90
CA ARG A 184 -8.23 0.68 13.86
C ARG A 184 -7.11 -0.11 13.17
N TYR A 185 -7.17 -0.18 11.84
CA TYR A 185 -6.14 -0.77 11.01
C TYR A 185 -5.96 0.06 9.74
N LEU A 186 -4.88 0.81 9.67
CA LEU A 186 -4.52 1.65 8.53
C LEU A 186 -3.21 1.16 7.91
N GLN A 187 -3.14 1.10 6.59
CA GLN A 187 -1.93 0.79 5.86
C GLN A 187 -1.50 1.99 5.02
N LEU A 188 -0.23 2.34 5.11
CA LEU A 188 0.44 3.30 4.24
C LEU A 188 1.12 2.53 3.10
N ASP A 189 0.70 2.77 1.86
CA ASP A 189 1.29 2.12 0.69
C ASP A 189 2.44 2.96 0.12
N ASP A 190 3.59 2.35 -0.03
CA ASP A 190 4.82 3.01 -0.43
C ASP A 190 5.55 2.24 -1.53
N THR A 191 5.99 2.93 -2.55
CA THR A 191 6.87 2.39 -3.60
C THR A 191 8.28 2.96 -3.49
N VAL A 192 8.46 4.05 -2.76
CA VAL A 192 9.71 4.83 -2.75
C VAL A 192 10.83 4.07 -2.06
N TRP A 193 10.54 3.38 -0.95
CA TRP A 193 11.54 2.57 -0.27
C TRP A 193 12.13 1.49 -1.17
N SER A 194 11.30 0.88 -2.03
CA SER A 194 11.80 -0.09 -3.00
C SER A 194 12.60 0.55 -4.14
N TYR A 195 12.26 1.79 -4.55
CA TYR A 195 13.07 2.55 -5.51
C TYR A 195 14.45 2.88 -4.94
N LEU A 196 14.52 3.19 -3.66
CA LEU A 196 15.80 3.41 -2.96
C LEU A 196 16.61 2.12 -2.73
N CYS A 197 16.05 0.94 -3.01
CA CYS A 197 16.78 -0.33 -3.09
C CYS A 197 17.40 -0.60 -4.47
N SER A 198 16.93 0.09 -5.52
CA SER A 198 17.34 -0.12 -6.91
C SER A 198 18.49 0.81 -7.29
N ASP A 199 19.61 0.27 -7.76
CA ASP A 199 20.76 1.08 -8.20
C ASP A 199 20.37 2.05 -9.32
N ALA A 200 19.54 1.61 -10.27
CA ALA A 200 19.06 2.45 -11.37
C ALA A 200 18.23 3.63 -10.86
N GLN A 201 17.32 3.40 -9.93
CA GLN A 201 16.49 4.46 -9.35
C GLN A 201 17.31 5.40 -8.45
N ARG A 202 18.25 4.88 -7.67
CA ARG A 202 19.21 5.69 -6.88
C ARG A 202 20.07 6.58 -7.80
N GLN A 203 20.47 6.06 -8.96
CA GLN A 203 21.23 6.86 -9.94
C GLN A 203 20.38 8.02 -10.48
N GLN A 204 19.12 7.79 -10.83
CA GLN A 204 18.20 8.87 -11.25
C GLN A 204 18.01 9.95 -10.17
N VAL A 205 17.97 9.56 -8.89
CA VAL A 205 17.93 10.52 -7.76
C VAL A 205 19.19 11.39 -7.75
N ARG A 206 20.39 10.80 -7.92
CA ARG A 206 21.65 11.57 -7.98
C ARG A 206 21.73 12.49 -9.20
N GLU A 207 21.24 12.06 -10.36
CA GLU A 207 21.21 12.85 -11.60
C GLU A 207 20.34 14.11 -11.49
N ARG A 208 19.30 14.10 -10.66
CA ARG A 208 18.51 15.29 -10.35
C ARG A 208 19.05 16.12 -9.17
N GLY A 209 20.25 15.77 -8.67
CA GLY A 209 20.97 16.54 -7.65
C GLY A 209 20.60 16.20 -6.21
N GLU A 210 19.93 15.08 -5.95
CA GLU A 210 19.55 14.63 -4.61
C GLU A 210 20.42 13.46 -4.15
N ASP A 211 20.56 13.30 -2.83
CA ASP A 211 21.22 12.14 -2.23
C ASP A 211 20.16 11.12 -1.77
N PRO A 212 20.17 9.89 -2.33
CA PRO A 212 19.18 8.87 -1.99
C PRO A 212 19.21 8.45 -0.51
N ASP A 213 20.38 8.50 0.16
CA ASP A 213 20.48 8.17 1.58
C ASP A 213 19.97 9.31 2.47
N ALA A 214 20.16 10.56 2.06
CA ALA A 214 19.54 11.71 2.72
C ALA A 214 18.01 11.67 2.57
N LEU A 215 17.50 11.34 1.38
CA LEU A 215 16.05 11.20 1.15
C LEU A 215 15.45 10.09 2.02
N ALA A 216 16.11 8.93 2.16
CA ALA A 216 15.65 7.87 3.06
C ALA A 216 15.48 8.39 4.50
N ARG A 217 16.44 9.15 5.02
CA ARG A 217 16.37 9.76 6.37
C ARG A 217 15.24 10.80 6.47
N ILE A 218 15.04 11.62 5.44
CA ILE A 218 13.93 12.59 5.39
C ILE A 218 12.59 11.87 5.43
N TYR A 219 12.39 10.84 4.61
CA TYR A 219 11.12 10.10 4.58
C TYR A 219 10.85 9.34 5.88
N ALA A 220 11.88 8.77 6.52
CA ALA A 220 11.74 8.18 7.85
C ALA A 220 11.31 9.22 8.90
N ARG A 221 11.88 10.44 8.88
CA ARG A 221 11.47 11.54 9.73
C ARG A 221 10.03 11.95 9.48
N VAL A 222 9.64 12.15 8.22
CA VAL A 222 8.26 12.53 7.83
C VAL A 222 7.24 11.49 8.30
N LEU A 223 7.52 10.19 8.10
CA LEU A 223 6.67 9.11 8.59
C LEU A 223 6.55 9.13 10.11
N ASN A 224 7.65 9.28 10.83
CA ASN A 224 7.63 9.32 12.29
C ASN A 224 6.86 10.53 12.82
N GLN A 225 7.03 11.70 12.21
CA GLN A 225 6.27 12.91 12.55
C GLN A 225 4.77 12.74 12.26
N ALA A 226 4.41 12.07 11.14
CA ALA A 226 3.02 11.75 10.84
C ALA A 226 2.39 10.79 11.86
N LEU A 227 3.19 9.91 12.47
CA LEU A 227 2.75 8.95 13.47
C LEU A 227 2.76 9.51 14.91
N GLU A 228 3.27 10.72 15.13
CA GLU A 228 3.26 11.34 16.46
C GLU A 228 1.85 11.50 17.02
N GLY A 229 1.64 11.02 18.26
CA GLY A 229 0.32 11.04 18.89
C GLY A 229 -0.69 10.05 18.31
N LYS A 230 -0.24 9.10 17.50
CA LYS A 230 -1.09 7.99 17.03
C LYS A 230 -1.73 7.27 18.23
N PRO A 231 -3.07 7.06 18.22
CA PRO A 231 -3.74 6.29 19.28
C PRO A 231 -3.15 4.88 19.42
N ALA A 232 -3.04 4.40 20.66
CA ALA A 232 -2.41 3.12 20.96
C ALA A 232 -3.18 1.90 20.41
N ASP A 233 -4.49 2.05 20.19
CA ASP A 233 -5.38 1.05 19.63
C ASP A 233 -5.50 1.12 18.09
N LEU A 234 -4.76 2.01 17.43
CA LEU A 234 -4.62 2.06 15.99
C LEU A 234 -3.35 1.32 15.55
N THR A 235 -3.50 0.27 14.76
CA THR A 235 -2.39 -0.37 14.07
C THR A 235 -2.12 0.35 12.74
N VAL A 236 -0.88 0.78 12.53
CA VAL A 236 -0.44 1.36 11.25
C VAL A 236 0.63 0.47 10.63
N GLY A 237 0.33 -0.07 9.44
CA GLY A 237 1.29 -0.82 8.61
C GLY A 237 1.89 0.04 7.52
N LEU A 238 3.10 -0.29 7.07
CA LEU A 238 3.74 0.27 5.88
C LEU A 238 3.98 -0.84 4.87
N HIS A 239 3.33 -0.76 3.71
CA HIS A 239 3.55 -1.70 2.61
C HIS A 239 4.59 -1.14 1.64
N VAL A 240 5.68 -1.88 1.44
CA VAL A 240 6.75 -1.53 0.51
C VAL A 240 6.56 -2.29 -0.80
N CYS A 241 5.89 -1.63 -1.75
CA CYS A 241 5.59 -2.16 -3.07
C CYS A 241 6.75 -1.91 -4.04
N ARG A 242 7.00 -2.85 -4.95
CA ARG A 242 8.01 -2.72 -6.02
C ARG A 242 7.45 -2.25 -7.36
N GLY A 243 6.21 -1.79 -7.35
CA GLY A 243 5.40 -1.52 -8.52
C GLY A 243 4.53 -2.73 -8.88
N ASN A 244 3.27 -2.47 -9.18
CA ASN A 244 2.30 -3.51 -9.55
C ASN A 244 1.31 -2.95 -10.57
N PHE A 245 1.58 -3.19 -11.83
CA PHE A 245 0.75 -2.78 -12.95
C PHE A 245 0.73 -3.88 -14.01
N ARG A 246 -0.44 -4.46 -14.31
CA ARG A 246 -0.60 -5.54 -15.28
C ARG A 246 0.44 -6.67 -15.09
N SER A 247 0.62 -7.11 -13.84
CA SER A 247 1.59 -8.14 -13.45
C SER A 247 3.07 -7.79 -13.66
N THR A 248 3.41 -6.52 -13.93
CA THR A 248 4.79 -6.06 -14.05
C THR A 248 5.25 -5.31 -12.79
N TRP A 249 6.52 -4.88 -12.76
CA TRP A 249 7.14 -4.16 -11.65
C TRP A 249 8.07 -3.05 -12.15
N ILE A 250 8.54 -2.20 -11.24
CA ILE A 250 9.47 -1.10 -11.54
C ILE A 250 10.85 -1.36 -10.95
N SER A 251 10.92 -1.82 -9.69
CA SER A 251 12.18 -1.87 -8.95
C SER A 251 12.58 -3.29 -8.57
N GLU A 252 13.90 -3.52 -8.63
CA GLU A 252 14.60 -4.73 -8.19
C GLU A 252 15.71 -4.35 -7.22
N GLY A 253 16.13 -5.27 -6.36
CA GLY A 253 17.18 -5.10 -5.37
C GLY A 253 16.69 -5.48 -3.96
N GLY A 254 17.59 -6.08 -3.16
CA GLY A 254 17.31 -6.42 -1.76
C GLY A 254 17.12 -5.17 -0.89
N TYR A 255 16.52 -5.32 0.28
CA TYR A 255 16.23 -4.19 1.18
C TYR A 255 17.47 -3.61 1.89
N GLU A 256 18.64 -4.22 1.77
CA GLU A 256 19.85 -3.82 2.50
C GLU A 256 20.18 -2.31 2.43
N PRO A 257 20.07 -1.61 1.27
CA PRO A 257 20.41 -0.18 1.18
C PRO A 257 19.57 0.73 2.07
N VAL A 258 18.37 0.31 2.46
CA VAL A 258 17.44 1.11 3.28
C VAL A 258 17.14 0.47 4.64
N ALA A 259 17.59 -0.75 4.89
CA ALA A 259 17.14 -1.58 6.01
C ALA A 259 17.36 -0.93 7.38
N GLU A 260 18.53 -0.36 7.63
CA GLU A 260 18.84 0.28 8.89
C GLU A 260 17.92 1.48 9.17
N VAL A 261 17.69 2.31 8.16
CA VAL A 261 16.82 3.48 8.28
C VAL A 261 15.35 3.06 8.33
N LEU A 262 14.91 2.20 7.41
CA LEU A 262 13.52 1.79 7.31
C LEU A 262 13.08 0.97 8.53
N PHE A 263 13.74 -0.15 8.78
CA PHE A 263 13.33 -1.09 9.84
C PHE A 263 13.80 -0.64 11.23
N GLY A 264 14.95 0.00 11.32
CA GLY A 264 15.53 0.44 12.59
C GLY A 264 14.93 1.74 13.13
N SER A 265 14.42 2.64 12.27
CA SER A 265 14.00 3.97 12.72
C SER A 265 12.54 4.33 12.47
N VAL A 266 11.85 3.72 11.49
CA VAL A 266 10.43 4.02 11.22
C VAL A 266 9.52 3.37 12.25
N ASN A 267 8.60 4.15 12.84
CA ASN A 267 7.79 3.75 14.00
C ASN A 267 6.41 3.17 13.63
N VAL A 268 6.30 2.49 12.49
CA VAL A 268 5.08 1.74 12.16
C VAL A 268 4.98 0.46 13.00
N ASP A 269 3.77 -0.07 13.13
CA ASP A 269 3.50 -1.29 13.88
C ASP A 269 3.81 -2.56 13.06
N ALA A 270 3.79 -2.44 11.72
CA ALA A 270 4.05 -3.55 10.82
C ALA A 270 4.66 -3.10 9.49
N PHE A 271 5.50 -3.96 8.91
CA PHE A 271 6.01 -3.83 7.54
C PHE A 271 5.45 -4.96 6.68
N PHE A 272 4.82 -4.62 5.56
CA PHE A 272 4.40 -5.53 4.50
C PHE A 272 5.47 -5.51 3.41
N LEU A 273 6.15 -6.62 3.22
CA LEU A 273 7.34 -6.68 2.36
C LEU A 273 7.17 -7.72 1.26
N GLU A 274 7.46 -7.32 0.01
CA GLU A 274 7.49 -8.23 -1.12
C GLU A 274 8.71 -9.14 -1.07
N TYR A 275 8.48 -10.47 -1.05
CA TYR A 275 9.48 -11.51 -1.06
C TYR A 275 9.06 -12.73 -1.89
N ASP A 276 8.23 -12.52 -2.90
CA ASP A 276 7.67 -13.59 -3.73
C ASP A 276 8.68 -14.23 -4.71
N ASN A 277 9.82 -13.56 -4.97
CA ASN A 277 10.89 -14.08 -5.82
C ASN A 277 12.25 -13.42 -5.52
N ASP A 278 13.28 -13.79 -6.31
CA ASP A 278 14.68 -13.41 -6.07
C ASP A 278 14.97 -11.90 -6.25
N ARG A 279 14.09 -11.13 -6.93
CA ARG A 279 14.28 -9.67 -7.10
C ARG A 279 14.30 -8.90 -5.78
N SER A 280 13.79 -9.48 -4.70
CA SER A 280 13.74 -8.87 -3.36
C SER A 280 14.97 -9.20 -2.50
N GLY A 281 15.92 -10.01 -2.99
CA GLY A 281 17.08 -10.44 -2.23
C GLY A 281 16.75 -11.43 -1.11
N ASP A 282 17.62 -11.52 -0.13
CA ASP A 282 17.49 -12.41 1.03
C ASP A 282 16.82 -11.72 2.24
N PHE A 283 16.66 -12.48 3.33
CA PHE A 283 16.03 -12.00 4.56
C PHE A 283 17.01 -11.33 5.56
N ALA A 284 18.31 -11.25 5.26
CA ALA A 284 19.29 -10.65 6.17
C ALA A 284 18.95 -9.20 6.59
N PRO A 285 18.36 -8.34 5.73
CA PRO A 285 17.90 -7.02 6.13
C PRO A 285 16.91 -6.98 7.29
N LEU A 286 16.16 -8.07 7.52
CA LEU A 286 15.19 -8.16 8.62
C LEU A 286 15.85 -8.14 10.01
N ARG A 287 17.16 -8.31 10.13
CA ARG A 287 17.91 -8.18 11.39
C ARG A 287 17.78 -6.81 12.05
N PHE A 288 17.37 -5.78 11.28
CA PHE A 288 17.11 -4.44 11.80
C PHE A 288 15.68 -4.25 12.35
N ILE A 289 14.79 -5.23 12.19
CA ILE A 289 13.46 -5.21 12.80
C ILE A 289 13.60 -5.23 14.33
N ARG A 290 12.89 -4.31 14.98
CA ARG A 290 12.94 -4.19 16.45
C ARG A 290 12.23 -5.36 17.14
N PRO A 291 12.94 -6.15 17.94
CA PRO A 291 12.35 -7.30 18.63
C PRO A 291 11.18 -6.91 19.54
N GLY A 292 10.09 -7.67 19.45
CA GLY A 292 8.91 -7.52 20.31
C GLY A 292 7.99 -6.34 19.98
N HIS A 293 8.35 -5.46 19.06
CA HIS A 293 7.57 -4.25 18.77
C HIS A 293 6.89 -4.26 17.41
N GLN A 294 7.60 -4.66 16.36
CA GLN A 294 7.11 -4.57 14.98
C GLN A 294 6.79 -5.95 14.44
N GLN A 295 5.73 -6.03 13.65
CA GLN A 295 5.42 -7.23 12.88
C GLN A 295 6.01 -7.13 11.48
N VAL A 296 6.35 -8.27 10.89
CA VAL A 296 6.76 -8.39 9.49
C VAL A 296 5.75 -9.26 8.78
N VAL A 297 5.04 -8.71 7.83
CA VAL A 297 4.10 -9.44 6.98
C VAL A 297 4.82 -9.78 5.68
N LEU A 298 5.20 -11.04 5.55
CA LEU A 298 5.97 -11.52 4.39
C LEU A 298 5.04 -11.82 3.21
N GLY A 299 5.20 -11.07 2.16
CA GLY A 299 4.52 -11.24 0.89
C GLY A 299 5.19 -12.33 0.06
N LEU A 300 4.91 -13.60 0.37
CA LEU A 300 5.54 -14.76 -0.27
C LEU A 300 4.68 -15.36 -1.42
N ILE A 301 3.44 -14.93 -1.55
CA ILE A 301 2.49 -15.40 -2.56
C ILE A 301 2.38 -14.33 -3.64
N THR A 302 2.74 -14.65 -4.90
CA THR A 302 2.67 -13.67 -5.98
C THR A 302 1.24 -13.38 -6.40
N THR A 303 0.94 -12.11 -6.70
CA THR A 303 -0.33 -11.68 -7.33
C THR A 303 -0.17 -11.44 -8.84
N LYS A 304 1.00 -11.75 -9.40
CA LYS A 304 1.33 -11.45 -10.80
C LYS A 304 0.90 -12.53 -11.79
N ASN A 305 0.62 -13.73 -11.31
CA ASN A 305 0.10 -14.85 -12.10
C ASN A 305 -0.82 -15.73 -11.26
N GLY A 306 -1.55 -16.64 -11.90
CA GLY A 306 -2.51 -17.54 -11.25
C GLY A 306 -1.93 -18.87 -10.76
N GLU A 307 -0.61 -19.11 -10.92
CA GLU A 307 0.03 -20.34 -10.44
C GLU A 307 0.12 -20.33 -8.91
N LEU A 308 -0.29 -21.45 -8.30
CA LEU A 308 -0.20 -21.59 -6.83
C LEU A 308 1.21 -21.98 -6.42
N GLU A 309 1.72 -21.29 -5.42
CA GLU A 309 2.99 -21.63 -4.79
C GLU A 309 2.89 -22.96 -4.04
N ASN A 310 4.02 -23.68 -3.98
CA ASN A 310 4.12 -24.89 -3.17
C ASN A 310 4.07 -24.53 -1.68
N PRO A 311 3.10 -25.04 -0.90
CA PRO A 311 2.96 -24.71 0.52
C PRO A 311 4.21 -25.03 1.34
N GLN A 312 4.91 -26.12 1.04
CA GLN A 312 6.15 -26.50 1.76
C GLN A 312 7.29 -25.52 1.44
N GLY A 313 7.37 -25.04 0.20
CA GLY A 313 8.32 -23.99 -0.19
C GLY A 313 8.06 -22.68 0.56
N VAL A 314 6.81 -22.26 0.69
CA VAL A 314 6.44 -21.06 1.46
C VAL A 314 6.78 -21.23 2.95
N LYS A 315 6.46 -22.39 3.54
CA LYS A 315 6.83 -22.70 4.95
C LYS A 315 8.34 -22.69 5.16
N ALA A 316 9.11 -23.21 4.23
CA ALA A 316 10.58 -23.16 4.27
C ALA A 316 11.09 -21.71 4.27
N ARG A 317 10.50 -20.83 3.43
CA ARG A 317 10.83 -19.39 3.40
C ARG A 317 10.46 -18.68 4.71
N LEU A 318 9.33 -19.04 5.34
CA LEU A 318 8.97 -18.52 6.68
C LEU A 318 10.00 -18.94 7.74
N ALA A 319 10.46 -20.20 7.71
CA ALA A 319 11.49 -20.72 8.62
C ALA A 319 12.86 -20.05 8.38
N GLU A 320 13.20 -19.72 7.14
CA GLU A 320 14.41 -18.95 6.82
C GLU A 320 14.34 -17.53 7.40
N ALA A 321 13.23 -16.82 7.19
CA ALA A 321 13.01 -15.48 7.75
C ALA A 321 13.04 -15.50 9.31
N ALA A 322 12.56 -16.59 9.91
CA ALA A 322 12.57 -16.77 11.37
C ALA A 322 13.97 -16.88 11.99
N GLN A 323 15.03 -16.99 11.19
CA GLN A 323 16.41 -16.88 11.65
C GLN A 323 16.82 -15.42 11.99
N TYR A 324 16.11 -14.42 11.45
CA TYR A 324 16.39 -13.01 11.63
C TYR A 324 15.35 -12.29 12.52
N VAL A 325 14.10 -12.74 12.49
CA VAL A 325 12.98 -12.17 13.25
C VAL A 325 12.20 -13.30 13.90
N PRO A 326 11.87 -13.23 15.22
CA PRO A 326 11.08 -14.27 15.86
C PRO A 326 9.78 -14.61 15.13
N LEU A 327 9.43 -15.88 15.03
CA LEU A 327 8.24 -16.34 14.30
C LEU A 327 6.95 -15.68 14.82
N GLU A 328 6.93 -15.27 16.08
CA GLU A 328 5.84 -14.52 16.72
C GLU A 328 5.67 -13.10 16.14
N GLN A 329 6.68 -12.57 15.47
CA GLN A 329 6.62 -11.27 14.77
C GLN A 329 6.39 -11.43 13.28
N ILE A 330 6.26 -12.64 12.74
CA ILE A 330 6.04 -12.90 11.32
C ILE A 330 4.56 -13.18 11.04
N CYS A 331 4.05 -12.61 9.96
CA CYS A 331 2.76 -12.90 9.35
C CYS A 331 2.95 -13.19 7.86
N LEU A 332 1.93 -13.73 7.19
CA LEU A 332 1.97 -14.10 5.78
C LEU A 332 0.92 -13.30 5.00
N SER A 333 1.26 -12.83 3.80
CA SER A 333 0.34 -12.20 2.86
C SER A 333 0.72 -12.49 1.40
N PRO A 334 -0.14 -12.15 0.43
CA PRO A 334 0.31 -11.91 -0.93
C PRO A 334 1.36 -10.79 -0.98
N GLN A 335 2.22 -10.80 -2.00
CA GLN A 335 3.33 -9.82 -2.09
C GLN A 335 2.83 -8.39 -2.30
N CYS A 336 1.68 -8.21 -2.97
CA CYS A 336 1.01 -6.94 -3.23
C CYS A 336 -0.51 -7.17 -3.31
N GLY A 337 -1.29 -6.13 -3.61
CA GLY A 337 -2.68 -6.28 -4.03
C GLY A 337 -2.81 -6.96 -5.41
N PHE A 338 -4.00 -7.44 -5.73
CA PHE A 338 -4.30 -8.07 -7.01
C PHE A 338 -4.60 -7.04 -8.13
N ALA A 339 -4.91 -5.81 -7.77
CA ALA A 339 -5.23 -4.74 -8.71
C ALA A 339 -4.97 -3.36 -8.11
N SER A 340 -3.72 -2.91 -8.13
CA SER A 340 -3.33 -1.57 -7.66
C SER A 340 -3.85 -0.44 -8.55
N THR A 341 -4.30 -0.78 -9.75
CA THR A 341 -5.00 0.09 -10.70
C THR A 341 -6.23 -0.63 -11.24
N GLU A 342 -7.12 0.12 -11.90
CA GLU A 342 -8.35 -0.43 -12.47
C GLU A 342 -8.12 -1.53 -13.53
N GLU A 343 -6.96 -1.55 -14.18
CA GLU A 343 -6.59 -2.59 -15.15
C GLU A 343 -6.36 -3.96 -14.54
N GLY A 344 -5.92 -4.02 -13.28
CA GLY A 344 -5.65 -5.26 -12.56
C GLY A 344 -4.45 -6.06 -13.08
N ASN A 345 -4.22 -7.22 -12.49
CA ASN A 345 -3.17 -8.17 -12.87
C ASN A 345 -3.70 -9.28 -13.79
N ALA A 346 -2.78 -10.01 -14.42
CA ALA A 346 -3.08 -11.05 -15.39
C ALA A 346 -3.40 -12.40 -14.71
N LEU A 347 -4.47 -12.43 -13.92
CA LEU A 347 -5.02 -13.65 -13.33
C LEU A 347 -6.55 -13.52 -13.24
N SER A 348 -7.24 -14.65 -13.11
CA SER A 348 -8.69 -14.66 -12.94
C SER A 348 -9.10 -14.39 -11.48
N GLU A 349 -10.38 -14.04 -11.29
CA GLU A 349 -10.96 -13.90 -9.96
C GLU A 349 -10.89 -15.22 -9.17
N ASP A 350 -11.14 -16.35 -9.80
CA ASP A 350 -11.01 -17.68 -9.16
C ASP A 350 -9.57 -17.93 -8.68
N GLN A 351 -8.57 -17.60 -9.49
CA GLN A 351 -7.17 -17.73 -9.14
C GLN A 351 -6.79 -16.78 -7.98
N GLN A 352 -7.32 -15.56 -7.96
CA GLN A 352 -7.19 -14.64 -6.85
C GLN A 352 -7.66 -15.29 -5.54
N TRP A 353 -8.86 -15.87 -5.53
CA TRP A 353 -9.40 -16.48 -4.32
C TRP A 353 -8.67 -17.77 -3.91
N GLN A 354 -8.16 -18.54 -4.86
CA GLN A 354 -7.29 -19.68 -4.57
C GLN A 354 -6.00 -19.25 -3.87
N LYS A 355 -5.39 -18.15 -4.29
CA LYS A 355 -4.20 -17.55 -3.65
C LYS A 355 -4.50 -17.08 -2.21
N VAL A 356 -5.63 -16.43 -1.99
CA VAL A 356 -6.05 -15.99 -0.65
C VAL A 356 -6.26 -17.21 0.28
N ARG A 357 -6.94 -18.26 -0.21
CA ARG A 357 -7.10 -19.52 0.55
C ARG A 357 -5.76 -20.21 0.83
N LEU A 358 -4.81 -20.12 -0.09
CA LEU A 358 -3.46 -20.63 0.15
C LEU A 358 -2.78 -19.90 1.32
N VAL A 359 -2.88 -18.57 1.39
CA VAL A 359 -2.34 -17.78 2.50
C VAL A 359 -2.96 -18.20 3.82
N THR A 360 -4.30 -18.29 3.91
CA THR A 360 -5.00 -18.66 5.15
C THR A 360 -4.70 -20.10 5.57
N SER A 361 -4.62 -21.03 4.62
CA SER A 361 -4.27 -22.44 4.88
C SER A 361 -2.84 -22.57 5.42
N ILE A 362 -1.86 -21.92 4.80
CA ILE A 362 -0.47 -21.97 5.27
C ILE A 362 -0.35 -21.32 6.65
N ALA A 363 -1.02 -20.18 6.88
CA ALA A 363 -0.99 -19.54 8.18
C ALA A 363 -1.59 -20.43 9.28
N ALA A 364 -2.70 -21.11 9.01
CA ALA A 364 -3.29 -22.06 9.97
C ALA A 364 -2.39 -23.28 10.29
N ASP A 365 -1.55 -23.66 9.33
CA ASP A 365 -0.61 -24.78 9.53
C ASP A 365 0.66 -24.38 10.31
N VAL A 366 1.06 -23.09 10.26
CA VAL A 366 2.31 -22.61 10.85
C VAL A 366 2.10 -22.08 12.27
N TRP A 367 0.98 -21.42 12.55
CA TRP A 367 0.66 -20.79 13.84
C TRP A 367 -0.58 -21.38 14.53
#